data_f1b303a600dbb10a89cabfbf3fb00384
#
_entry.id   f1b303a600dbb10a89cabfbf3fb00384
#
_cell.length_a   1.000
_cell.length_b   1.000
_cell.length_c   1.000
_cell.angle_alpha   90.00
_cell.angle_beta   90.00
_cell.angle_gamma   90.00
#
_symmetry.space_group_name_H-M   'P 1'
#
loop_
_entity.id
_entity.type
_entity.pdbx_description
1 polymer ?
#
loop_
_entity_poly.entity_id
_entity_poly.type
_entity_poly.pdbx_seq_one_letter_code
_entity_poly.pdbx_strand_id
1 'polypeptide(L)'
;PLQVNSLSITPPTTPQDLAIAMGIAPSDIVSASLNGSDVLGVGIGSAPLGTFFPREGNTFAILSTGLAESADTPNDSDSLSYDLDGLNSADGNDMTQFILTLHTPEGINCASFDFAFYSEEFPEFVGSQYNDTFTAEAPLNVAFDSEGNIISINTVFGVTANNGTTYDGGTTL
;
A
#
# COMPACT_ATOMS: atom_id res chain seq x y z
N PRO A 1 15.68 19.11 20.64
CA PRO A 1 14.43 18.90 19.99
C PRO A 1 14.57 17.73 19.03
N LEU A 2 13.78 16.69 19.25
CA LEU A 2 13.66 15.58 18.30
C LEU A 2 13.06 16.19 17.02
N GLN A 3 13.81 16.14 15.92
CA GLN A 3 13.21 16.39 14.62
C GLN A 3 12.29 15.18 14.34
N VAL A 4 11.00 15.42 14.39
CA VAL A 4 10.03 14.50 13.80
C VAL A 4 10.24 14.66 12.29
N ASN A 5 10.83 13.65 11.65
CA ASN A 5 10.84 13.61 10.20
C ASN A 5 9.40 13.44 9.76
N SER A 6 8.81 14.47 9.19
CA SER A 6 7.53 14.34 8.51
C SER A 6 7.69 13.42 7.31
N LEU A 7 6.73 12.54 7.11
CA LEU A 7 6.63 11.77 5.88
C LEU A 7 6.65 12.74 4.69
N SER A 8 7.42 12.40 3.68
CA SER A 8 7.38 13.10 2.39
C SER A 8 6.96 12.09 1.33
N ILE A 9 5.90 12.40 0.62
CA ILE A 9 5.38 11.57 -0.46
C ILE A 9 5.67 12.28 -1.77
N THR A 10 6.30 11.58 -2.70
CA THR A 10 6.60 12.08 -4.03
C THR A 10 6.07 11.13 -5.09
N PRO A 11 5.53 11.63 -6.22
CA PRO A 11 5.11 10.76 -7.31
C PRO A 11 6.34 10.06 -7.93
N PRO A 12 6.21 8.78 -8.35
CA PRO A 12 7.25 8.11 -9.11
C PRO A 12 7.36 8.73 -10.52
N THR A 13 8.56 8.80 -11.09
CA THR A 13 8.75 9.22 -12.49
C THR A 13 8.46 8.06 -13.43
N THR A 14 8.81 6.85 -13.00
CA THR A 14 8.58 5.59 -13.72
C THR A 14 8.09 4.52 -12.75
N PRO A 15 7.40 3.48 -13.22
CA PRO A 15 7.04 2.35 -12.35
C PRO A 15 8.24 1.67 -11.69
N GLN A 16 9.42 1.70 -12.31
CA GLN A 16 10.65 1.17 -11.71
C GLN A 16 11.04 1.89 -10.43
N ASP A 17 10.71 3.18 -10.29
CA ASP A 17 11.04 3.95 -9.09
C ASP A 17 10.33 3.41 -7.86
N LEU A 18 9.13 2.83 -8.02
CA LEU A 18 8.41 2.13 -6.94
C LEU A 18 9.20 0.89 -6.48
N ALA A 19 9.68 0.07 -7.42
CA ALA A 19 10.47 -1.11 -7.10
C ALA A 19 11.78 -0.74 -6.37
N ILE A 20 12.44 0.33 -6.81
CA ILE A 20 13.65 0.85 -6.17
C ILE A 20 13.33 1.36 -4.76
N ALA A 21 12.21 2.04 -4.57
CA ALA A 21 11.76 2.50 -3.26
C ALA A 21 11.47 1.34 -2.29
N MET A 22 11.10 0.18 -2.80
CA MET A 22 10.94 -1.07 -2.04
C MET A 22 12.28 -1.76 -1.72
N GLY A 23 13.42 -1.18 -2.12
CA GLY A 23 14.75 -1.73 -1.87
C GLY A 23 15.26 -2.71 -2.93
N ILE A 24 14.57 -2.85 -4.07
CA ILE A 24 15.00 -3.75 -5.14
C ILE A 24 16.12 -3.10 -5.94
N ALA A 25 17.21 -3.83 -6.14
CA ALA A 25 18.32 -3.33 -6.93
C ALA A 25 17.90 -3.16 -8.41
N PRO A 26 18.27 -2.05 -9.06
CA PRO A 26 17.89 -1.81 -10.46
C PRO A 26 18.30 -2.95 -11.42
N SER A 27 19.40 -3.65 -11.13
CA SER A 27 19.87 -4.80 -11.92
C SER A 27 18.94 -6.00 -11.87
N ASP A 28 18.12 -6.11 -10.85
CA ASP A 28 17.24 -7.24 -10.61
C ASP A 28 15.82 -6.98 -11.16
N ILE A 29 15.54 -5.75 -11.60
CA ILE A 29 14.26 -5.38 -12.21
C ILE A 29 14.29 -5.73 -13.70
N VAL A 30 13.51 -6.71 -14.12
CA VAL A 30 13.31 -7.04 -15.54
C VAL A 30 12.27 -6.10 -16.15
N SER A 31 11.16 -5.90 -15.46
CA SER A 31 10.13 -4.95 -15.86
C SER A 31 9.29 -4.53 -14.66
N ALA A 32 8.75 -3.33 -14.73
CA ALA A 32 7.78 -2.80 -13.78
C ALA A 32 6.70 -2.02 -14.56
N SER A 33 5.45 -2.22 -14.21
CA SER A 33 4.33 -1.51 -14.82
C SER A 33 3.21 -1.27 -13.83
N LEU A 34 2.44 -0.23 -14.09
CA LEU A 34 1.18 0.05 -13.41
C LEU A 34 0.04 -0.28 -14.35
N ASN A 35 -0.99 -0.92 -13.83
CA ASN A 35 -2.18 -1.28 -14.57
C ASN A 35 -3.41 -0.69 -13.88
N GLY A 36 -4.19 0.05 -14.63
CA GLY A 36 -5.44 0.65 -14.16
C GLY A 36 -5.31 1.79 -13.16
N SER A 37 -4.10 2.20 -12.85
CA SER A 37 -3.88 3.23 -11.84
C SER A 37 -3.76 4.60 -12.47
N ASP A 38 -4.48 5.58 -11.93
CA ASP A 38 -4.06 6.96 -12.06
C ASP A 38 -2.70 7.14 -11.36
N VAL A 39 -1.85 7.96 -11.93
CA VAL A 39 -0.55 8.32 -11.32
C VAL A 39 -0.71 8.93 -9.93
N LEU A 40 -1.87 9.47 -9.61
CA LEU A 40 -2.21 10.03 -8.30
C LEU A 40 -2.43 8.95 -7.23
N GLY A 41 -2.76 7.72 -7.62
CA GLY A 41 -2.92 6.57 -6.72
C GLY A 41 -1.61 5.92 -6.31
N VAL A 42 -0.46 6.43 -6.78
CA VAL A 42 0.85 5.85 -6.45
C VAL A 42 1.81 6.90 -5.92
N GLY A 43 2.66 6.50 -4.97
CA GLY A 43 3.63 7.39 -4.37
C GLY A 43 4.86 6.67 -3.86
N ILE A 44 5.91 7.44 -3.61
CA ILE A 44 7.10 7.00 -2.89
C ILE A 44 7.15 7.76 -1.57
N GLY A 45 7.00 7.03 -0.48
CA GLY A 45 7.17 7.55 0.86
C GLY A 45 8.64 7.56 1.27
N SER A 46 9.06 8.63 1.94
CA SER A 46 10.36 8.73 2.61
C SER A 46 10.16 9.18 4.04
N ALA A 47 10.58 8.42 4.98
CA ALA A 47 10.35 8.47 6.41
C ALA A 47 9.20 7.55 6.87
N PRO A 48 9.12 7.21 8.15
CA PRO A 48 8.13 6.26 8.64
C PRO A 48 6.70 6.72 8.41
N LEU A 49 5.89 5.81 7.90
CA LEU A 49 4.44 5.90 7.94
C LEU A 49 3.97 5.16 9.19
N GLY A 50 3.36 5.88 10.12
CA GLY A 50 3.07 5.33 11.45
C GLY A 50 4.34 5.03 12.24
N THR A 51 4.30 3.99 13.07
CA THR A 51 5.40 3.63 13.98
C THR A 51 6.21 2.41 13.54
N PHE A 52 5.74 1.69 12.53
CA PHE A 52 6.27 0.37 12.20
C PHE A 52 6.74 0.20 10.75
N PHE A 53 6.45 1.13 9.87
CA PHE A 53 6.74 0.99 8.46
C PHE A 53 7.53 2.18 7.91
N PRO A 54 8.56 1.97 7.06
CA PRO A 54 9.08 0.69 6.62
C PRO A 54 9.89 -0.01 7.74
N ARG A 55 10.00 -1.33 7.69
CA ARG A 55 10.82 -2.11 8.65
C ARG A 55 12.29 -2.05 8.32
N GLU A 56 12.62 -1.88 7.05
CA GLU A 56 13.99 -1.72 6.55
C GLU A 56 14.06 -0.54 5.59
N GLY A 57 15.21 0.12 5.54
CA GLY A 57 15.42 1.28 4.70
C GLY A 57 14.68 2.53 5.18
N ASN A 58 14.52 3.49 4.28
CA ASN A 58 13.87 4.78 4.55
C ASN A 58 12.80 5.14 3.51
N THR A 59 12.58 4.29 2.52
CA THR A 59 11.64 4.52 1.43
C THR A 59 10.75 3.30 1.23
N PHE A 60 9.57 3.53 0.69
CA PHE A 60 8.61 2.49 0.38
C PHE A 60 7.67 2.96 -0.74
N ALA A 61 7.08 2.00 -1.45
CA ALA A 61 6.03 2.28 -2.42
C ALA A 61 4.67 2.41 -1.71
N ILE A 62 3.86 3.35 -2.18
CA ILE A 62 2.47 3.53 -1.77
C ILE A 62 1.60 3.19 -2.98
N LEU A 63 0.62 2.32 -2.76
CA LEU A 63 -0.46 2.02 -3.70
C LEU A 63 -1.76 2.35 -2.97
N SER A 64 -2.60 3.15 -3.58
CA SER A 64 -3.82 3.67 -2.96
C SER A 64 -4.99 3.59 -3.94
N THR A 65 -6.18 3.36 -3.45
CA THR A 65 -7.45 3.54 -4.15
C THR A 65 -7.91 5.00 -4.16
N GLY A 66 -7.21 5.86 -3.41
CA GLY A 66 -7.36 7.31 -3.37
C GLY A 66 -6.04 8.03 -3.65
N LEU A 67 -5.94 9.30 -3.27
CA LEU A 67 -4.73 10.10 -3.47
C LEU A 67 -3.59 9.60 -2.58
N ALA A 68 -2.51 9.08 -3.19
CA ALA A 68 -1.33 8.64 -2.45
C ALA A 68 -0.66 9.75 -1.64
N GLU A 69 -0.73 11.00 -2.11
CA GLU A 69 -0.16 12.16 -1.41
C GLU A 69 -0.89 12.48 -0.09
N SER A 70 -2.11 11.99 0.08
CA SER A 70 -2.91 12.20 1.29
C SER A 70 -2.64 11.18 2.40
N ALA A 71 -1.76 10.19 2.18
CA ALA A 71 -1.55 9.09 3.12
C ALA A 71 -1.02 9.52 4.51
N ASP A 72 -0.53 10.74 4.69
CA ASP A 72 -0.07 11.27 5.98
C ASP A 72 -0.90 12.46 6.48
N THR A 73 -1.99 12.79 5.81
CA THR A 73 -2.87 13.88 6.25
C THR A 73 -3.82 13.39 7.34
N PRO A 74 -4.28 14.27 8.24
CA PRO A 74 -5.25 13.89 9.24
C PRO A 74 -6.56 13.41 8.62
N ASN A 75 -7.11 12.33 9.14
CA ASN A 75 -8.48 11.92 8.86
C ASN A 75 -9.45 12.79 9.67
N ASP A 76 -9.99 13.81 9.05
CA ASP A 76 -10.90 14.80 9.67
C ASP A 76 -12.27 14.84 8.95
N SER A 77 -12.55 13.87 8.09
CA SER A 77 -13.77 13.81 7.29
C SER A 77 -14.21 12.36 7.10
N ASP A 78 -15.49 12.10 7.26
CA ASP A 78 -16.11 10.79 6.99
C ASP A 78 -16.12 10.43 5.49
N SER A 79 -15.58 11.26 4.63
CA SER A 79 -15.55 11.06 3.18
C SER A 79 -14.33 11.75 2.56
N LEU A 80 -13.23 11.05 2.55
CA LEU A 80 -12.02 11.42 1.81
C LEU A 80 -11.94 10.69 0.45
N SER A 81 -13.07 10.22 -0.03
CA SER A 81 -13.19 9.52 -1.30
C SER A 81 -12.71 10.39 -2.45
N TYR A 82 -11.85 9.84 -3.27
CA TYR A 82 -11.39 10.42 -4.53
C TYR A 82 -11.49 9.37 -5.62
N ASP A 83 -12.34 9.62 -6.61
CA ASP A 83 -12.49 8.75 -7.78
C ASP A 83 -11.27 8.92 -8.69
N LEU A 84 -10.44 7.90 -8.75
CA LEU A 84 -9.24 7.87 -9.59
C LEU A 84 -9.52 7.40 -11.02
N ASP A 85 -10.78 7.18 -11.41
CA ASP A 85 -11.13 6.56 -12.71
C ASP A 85 -10.35 5.26 -12.99
N GLY A 86 -9.95 4.55 -11.92
CA GLY A 86 -9.15 3.33 -11.97
C GLY A 86 -9.89 2.15 -12.60
N LEU A 87 -9.20 1.01 -12.69
CA LEU A 87 -9.87 -0.22 -13.13
C LEU A 87 -10.91 -0.65 -12.10
N ASN A 88 -12.13 -0.81 -12.57
CA ASN A 88 -13.17 -1.46 -11.80
C ASN A 88 -13.14 -2.96 -12.09
N SER A 89 -13.09 -3.77 -11.04
CA SER A 89 -13.20 -5.22 -11.13
C SER A 89 -14.49 -5.70 -10.46
N ALA A 90 -14.78 -6.99 -10.58
CA ALA A 90 -15.88 -7.57 -9.83
C ALA A 90 -15.68 -7.50 -8.30
N ASP A 91 -14.45 -7.30 -7.88
CA ASP A 91 -14.01 -7.35 -6.48
C ASP A 91 -13.71 -5.95 -5.89
N GLY A 92 -13.82 -4.86 -6.67
CA GLY A 92 -13.61 -3.50 -6.19
C GLY A 92 -13.55 -2.44 -7.28
N ASN A 93 -13.65 -1.19 -6.87
CA ASN A 93 -13.49 0.00 -7.69
C ASN A 93 -12.09 0.60 -7.45
N ASP A 94 -11.63 1.46 -8.38
CA ASP A 94 -10.38 2.23 -8.26
C ASP A 94 -9.14 1.37 -7.98
N MET A 95 -9.07 0.19 -8.59
CA MET A 95 -7.97 -0.75 -8.38
C MET A 95 -6.64 -0.17 -8.85
N THR A 96 -5.68 -0.10 -7.94
CA THR A 96 -4.29 0.23 -8.23
C THR A 96 -3.45 -1.04 -8.24
N GLN A 97 -2.92 -1.43 -9.41
CA GLN A 97 -2.12 -2.63 -9.57
C GLN A 97 -0.69 -2.31 -10.01
N PHE A 98 0.28 -2.75 -9.22
CA PHE A 98 1.69 -2.71 -9.56
C PHE A 98 2.18 -4.10 -9.96
N ILE A 99 2.69 -4.24 -11.19
CA ILE A 99 3.18 -5.50 -11.74
C ILE A 99 4.70 -5.41 -11.83
N LEU A 100 5.38 -6.38 -11.20
CA LEU A 100 6.82 -6.42 -11.11
C LEU A 100 7.34 -7.78 -11.59
N THR A 101 8.31 -7.76 -12.52
CA THR A 101 9.06 -8.93 -12.92
C THR A 101 10.50 -8.76 -12.50
N LEU A 102 10.99 -9.74 -11.75
CA LEU A 102 12.34 -9.74 -11.20
C LEU A 102 13.20 -10.84 -11.81
N HIS A 103 14.48 -10.54 -11.94
CA HIS A 103 15.49 -11.56 -12.13
C HIS A 103 15.82 -12.18 -10.76
N THR A 104 15.63 -13.50 -10.66
CA THR A 104 15.99 -14.23 -9.44
C THR A 104 17.41 -14.76 -9.59
N PRO A 105 18.37 -14.38 -8.74
CA PRO A 105 19.71 -14.92 -8.76
C PRO A 105 19.74 -16.44 -8.58
N GLU A 106 20.77 -17.09 -9.10
CA GLU A 106 20.94 -18.54 -8.97
C GLU A 106 20.98 -18.94 -7.48
N GLY A 107 20.21 -19.96 -7.12
CA GLY A 107 20.12 -20.47 -5.74
C GLY A 107 19.10 -19.75 -4.86
N ILE A 108 18.44 -18.71 -5.33
CA ILE A 108 17.34 -18.03 -4.62
C ILE A 108 16.01 -18.65 -5.07
N ASN A 109 15.24 -19.14 -4.11
CA ASN A 109 14.00 -19.88 -4.36
C ASN A 109 12.74 -19.16 -3.80
N CYS A 110 12.91 -18.07 -3.08
CA CYS A 110 11.81 -17.30 -2.52
C CYS A 110 12.07 -15.80 -2.59
N ALA A 111 11.00 -15.05 -2.63
CA ALA A 111 10.99 -13.62 -2.40
C ALA A 111 10.09 -13.34 -1.21
N SER A 112 10.44 -12.35 -0.41
CA SER A 112 9.60 -11.83 0.66
C SER A 112 9.58 -10.32 0.59
N PHE A 113 8.50 -9.73 1.09
CA PHE A 113 8.38 -8.28 1.25
C PHE A 113 7.54 -7.99 2.48
N ASP A 114 7.81 -6.87 3.09
CA ASP A 114 6.97 -6.34 4.17
C ASP A 114 5.92 -5.41 3.55
N PHE A 115 4.72 -5.41 4.11
CA PHE A 115 3.69 -4.46 3.74
C PHE A 115 2.93 -3.97 4.99
N ALA A 116 2.28 -2.84 4.85
CA ALA A 116 1.32 -2.32 5.81
C ALA A 116 0.04 -1.95 5.05
N PHE A 117 -1.09 -2.35 5.60
CA PHE A 117 -2.40 -2.03 5.07
C PHE A 117 -3.06 -0.98 5.95
N TYR A 118 -3.50 0.10 5.34
CA TYR A 118 -4.20 1.20 6.00
C TYR A 118 -5.49 1.49 5.24
N SER A 119 -6.52 1.90 5.95
CA SER A 119 -7.76 2.35 5.34
C SER A 119 -8.41 3.43 6.19
N GLU A 120 -9.03 4.39 5.52
CA GLU A 120 -9.88 5.41 6.13
C GLU A 120 -11.27 4.91 6.47
N GLU A 121 -11.66 3.76 5.91
CA GLU A 121 -12.96 3.15 6.16
C GLU A 121 -13.06 2.44 7.51
N PHE A 122 -11.95 2.36 8.23
CA PHE A 122 -11.92 1.77 9.56
C PHE A 122 -12.04 2.87 10.65
N PRO A 123 -12.87 2.68 11.68
CA PRO A 123 -13.77 1.53 11.94
C PRO A 123 -15.19 1.69 11.40
N GLU A 124 -15.55 2.82 10.80
CA GLU A 124 -16.91 3.25 10.53
C GLU A 124 -17.63 2.34 9.53
N PHE A 125 -16.88 1.82 8.55
CA PHE A 125 -17.43 1.03 7.46
C PHE A 125 -17.16 -0.48 7.60
N VAL A 126 -16.61 -0.94 8.72
CA VAL A 126 -16.41 -2.37 8.97
C VAL A 126 -17.73 -3.14 8.86
N GLY A 127 -17.75 -4.20 8.04
CA GLY A 127 -18.94 -4.97 7.76
C GLY A 127 -19.90 -4.37 6.73
N SER A 128 -19.53 -3.24 6.12
CA SER A 128 -20.30 -2.61 5.06
C SER A 128 -19.96 -3.19 3.68
N GLN A 129 -20.57 -2.61 2.63
CA GLN A 129 -20.22 -2.90 1.23
C GLN A 129 -18.92 -2.23 0.79
N TYR A 130 -18.45 -1.24 1.52
CA TYR A 130 -17.16 -0.59 1.30
C TYR A 130 -16.09 -1.43 1.97
N ASN A 131 -15.22 -2.03 1.19
CA ASN A 131 -14.30 -3.05 1.68
C ASN A 131 -13.01 -3.04 0.88
N ASP A 132 -12.14 -2.08 1.19
CA ASP A 132 -10.82 -2.05 0.60
C ASP A 132 -10.07 -3.36 0.84
N THR A 133 -9.37 -3.81 -0.17
CA THR A 133 -8.70 -5.11 -0.17
C THR A 133 -7.27 -4.98 -0.69
N PHE A 134 -6.35 -5.65 -0.04
CA PHE A 134 -4.98 -5.81 -0.52
C PHE A 134 -4.74 -7.24 -0.98
N THR A 135 -4.16 -7.40 -2.16
CA THR A 135 -3.68 -8.69 -2.68
C THR A 135 -2.24 -8.59 -3.13
N ALA A 136 -1.50 -9.67 -2.97
CA ALA A 136 -0.19 -9.87 -3.59
C ALA A 136 -0.22 -11.19 -4.33
N GLU A 137 0.02 -11.18 -5.64
CA GLU A 137 -0.20 -12.33 -6.51
C GLU A 137 1.11 -12.87 -7.11
N ALA A 138 1.33 -14.20 -6.98
CA ALA A 138 2.47 -14.91 -7.56
C ALA A 138 2.14 -16.37 -7.92
N PRO A 139 1.43 -16.72 -8.96
CA PRO A 139 0.35 -16.05 -9.71
C PRO A 139 -1.00 -16.02 -8.97
N LEU A 140 -1.09 -16.62 -7.78
CA LEU A 140 -2.26 -16.58 -6.90
C LEU A 140 -1.97 -15.65 -5.73
N ASN A 141 -3.03 -15.14 -5.10
CA ASN A 141 -2.86 -14.33 -3.90
C ASN A 141 -2.06 -15.10 -2.84
N VAL A 142 -1.06 -14.46 -2.28
CA VAL A 142 -0.20 -14.98 -1.20
C VAL A 142 -0.26 -14.11 0.06
N ALA A 143 -1.02 -12.99 0.01
CA ALA A 143 -1.22 -12.10 1.15
C ALA A 143 -2.48 -12.52 1.92
N PHE A 144 -2.27 -13.06 3.11
CA PHE A 144 -3.32 -13.48 4.03
C PHE A 144 -2.96 -13.05 5.45
N ASP A 145 -3.97 -12.90 6.29
CA ASP A 145 -3.77 -12.73 7.72
C ASP A 145 -3.31 -14.06 8.37
N SER A 146 -3.05 -14.03 9.68
CA SER A 146 -2.63 -15.22 10.44
C SER A 146 -3.68 -16.34 10.48
N GLU A 147 -4.92 -16.04 10.13
CA GLU A 147 -6.05 -16.99 10.11
C GLU A 147 -6.35 -17.51 8.69
N GLY A 148 -5.63 -17.00 7.69
CA GLY A 148 -5.80 -17.36 6.27
C GLY A 148 -6.89 -16.60 5.55
N ASN A 149 -7.36 -15.48 6.09
CA ASN A 149 -8.31 -14.61 5.41
C ASN A 149 -7.58 -13.63 4.49
N ILE A 150 -8.27 -13.18 3.44
CA ILE A 150 -7.80 -12.08 2.58
C ILE A 150 -7.67 -10.81 3.42
N ILE A 151 -6.64 -10.02 3.17
CA ILE A 151 -6.46 -8.72 3.82
C ILE A 151 -7.49 -7.74 3.29
N SER A 152 -8.43 -7.34 4.13
CA SER A 152 -9.45 -6.34 3.80
C SER A 152 -9.99 -5.69 5.06
N ILE A 153 -10.73 -4.58 4.90
CA ILE A 153 -11.37 -3.89 6.03
C ILE A 153 -12.26 -4.83 6.84
N ASN A 154 -13.00 -5.70 6.16
CA ASN A 154 -13.94 -6.60 6.81
C ASN A 154 -13.29 -7.83 7.46
N THR A 155 -12.02 -8.09 7.19
CA THR A 155 -11.31 -9.29 7.68
C THR A 155 -10.10 -8.97 8.54
N VAL A 156 -9.70 -7.70 8.64
CA VAL A 156 -8.53 -7.31 9.43
C VAL A 156 -8.86 -7.32 10.90
N PHE A 157 -8.17 -8.16 11.66
CA PHE A 157 -8.27 -8.23 13.11
C PHE A 157 -7.09 -7.51 13.77
N GLY A 158 -7.37 -6.82 14.89
CA GLY A 158 -6.34 -6.14 15.67
C GLY A 158 -5.87 -4.82 15.07
N VAL A 159 -6.66 -4.23 14.19
CA VAL A 159 -6.41 -2.88 13.68
C VAL A 159 -6.47 -1.88 14.82
N THR A 160 -5.47 -1.04 14.91
CA THR A 160 -5.41 0.04 15.90
C THR A 160 -5.71 1.37 15.23
N ALA A 161 -6.71 2.08 15.71
CA ALA A 161 -7.01 3.42 15.26
C ALA A 161 -5.80 4.34 15.39
N ASN A 162 -5.56 5.14 14.37
CA ASN A 162 -4.43 6.05 14.27
C ASN A 162 -4.96 7.50 14.26
N ASN A 163 -5.40 7.97 15.43
CA ASN A 163 -6.00 9.28 15.58
C ASN A 163 -5.10 10.39 15.02
N GLY A 164 -5.64 11.21 14.15
CA GLY A 164 -4.97 12.38 13.58
C GLY A 164 -4.21 12.13 12.29
N THR A 165 -4.51 11.03 11.61
CA THR A 165 -4.01 10.72 10.24
C THR A 165 -5.18 10.43 9.32
N THR A 166 -4.93 10.30 8.02
CA THR A 166 -5.94 9.91 7.03
C THR A 166 -6.42 8.46 7.16
N TYR A 167 -5.81 7.69 8.02
CA TYR A 167 -6.19 6.30 8.27
C TYR A 167 -6.45 6.09 9.74
N ASP A 168 -7.61 5.53 10.06
CA ASP A 168 -8.02 5.23 11.42
C ASP A 168 -7.51 3.89 11.92
N GLY A 169 -6.95 3.10 11.05
CA GLY A 169 -6.40 1.82 11.42
C GLY A 169 -5.33 1.33 10.48
N GLY A 170 -4.60 0.34 10.92
CA GLY A 170 -3.55 -0.30 10.15
C GLY A 170 -3.23 -1.67 10.70
N THR A 171 -2.76 -2.54 9.83
CA THR A 171 -2.21 -3.83 10.21
C THR A 171 -0.83 -3.99 9.64
N THR A 172 0.06 -4.56 10.43
CA THR A 172 1.35 -5.10 9.98
C THR A 172 1.33 -6.60 10.19
N LEU A 173 1.61 -7.34 9.16
CA LEU A 173 1.74 -8.80 9.20
C LEU A 173 3.19 -9.23 9.29
#